data_1eb0952ad444a2f0cae7775e1eb4c578
#
_entry.id   1eb0952ad444a2f0cae7775e1eb4c578
#
_cell.length_a   1.000
_cell.length_b   1.000
_cell.length_c   1.000
_cell.angle_alpha   90.00
_cell.angle_beta   90.00
_cell.angle_gamma   90.00
#
_symmetry.space_group_name_H-M   'P 1'
#
loop_
_entity.id
_entity.type
_entity.pdbx_description
1 polymer ?
#
loop_
_entity_poly.entity_id
_entity_poly.type
_entity_poly.pdbx_seq_one_letter_code
_entity_poly.pdbx_strand_id
1 'polypeptide(L)'
;VTARLVHLNGAPGVGKSTLAHALVASRPGWLDLDIDLLRSLVGGWEGDFVATGSVVRPLALAMISAHLDAGRTVVLPQLLADPVELERFVASATAAGAAYTGLLLDLPDPTLAARWRERDTSGPVTSASNRVIAGDGGDAVVLGWAQRLRETYAARPDVTTIGIGGLDVHEALGLVVAEIDGGRSAARGS
;
A
#
# COMPACT_ATOMS: atom_id res chain seq x y z
N VAL A 1 -19.39 11.73 -4.49
CA VAL A 1 -18.40 10.63 -4.57
C VAL A 1 -18.22 10.10 -3.17
N THR A 2 -18.53 8.82 -2.92
CA THR A 2 -18.34 8.21 -1.60
C THR A 2 -16.85 8.14 -1.27
N ALA A 3 -16.44 8.58 -0.07
CA ALA A 3 -15.08 8.46 0.42
C ALA A 3 -14.62 7.00 0.41
N ARG A 4 -13.32 6.76 0.21
CA ARG A 4 -12.79 5.42 0.07
C ARG A 4 -11.37 5.30 0.65
N LEU A 5 -11.09 4.19 1.30
CA LEU A 5 -9.71 3.76 1.56
C LEU A 5 -9.27 2.81 0.45
N VAL A 6 -8.39 3.27 -0.43
CA VAL A 6 -7.75 2.47 -1.49
C VAL A 6 -6.43 1.96 -0.96
N HIS A 7 -6.32 0.67 -0.70
CA HIS A 7 -5.11 0.05 -0.20
C HIS A 7 -4.35 -0.63 -1.33
N LEU A 8 -3.19 -0.09 -1.69
CA LEU A 8 -2.25 -0.71 -2.61
C LEU A 8 -1.29 -1.58 -1.79
N ASN A 9 -1.55 -2.89 -1.72
CA ASN A 9 -0.69 -3.85 -1.04
C ASN A 9 0.28 -4.53 -2.02
N GLY A 10 1.31 -5.15 -1.51
CA GLY A 10 2.31 -5.87 -2.30
C GLY A 10 3.69 -5.84 -1.66
N ALA A 11 4.58 -6.69 -2.10
CA ALA A 11 5.94 -6.79 -1.56
C ALA A 11 6.78 -5.53 -1.86
N PRO A 12 7.89 -5.30 -1.14
CA PRO A 12 8.83 -4.23 -1.47
C PRO A 12 9.36 -4.37 -2.90
N GLY A 13 9.47 -3.25 -3.63
CA GLY A 13 9.91 -3.23 -5.04
C GLY A 13 8.78 -3.42 -6.06
N VAL A 14 7.55 -3.79 -5.64
CA VAL A 14 6.43 -3.99 -6.59
C VAL A 14 5.94 -2.69 -7.26
N GLY A 15 6.14 -1.51 -6.66
CA GLY A 15 5.77 -0.21 -7.25
C GLY A 15 4.59 0.50 -6.57
N LYS A 16 4.19 0.10 -5.36
CA LYS A 16 3.07 0.70 -4.61
C LYS A 16 3.11 2.22 -4.51
N SER A 17 4.21 2.77 -3.98
CA SER A 17 4.36 4.21 -3.75
C SER A 17 4.38 5.00 -5.06
N THR A 18 4.98 4.45 -6.12
CA THR A 18 4.97 5.05 -7.46
C THR A 18 3.56 5.16 -8.02
N LEU A 19 2.77 4.07 -7.91
CA LEU A 19 1.37 4.06 -8.38
C LEU A 19 0.46 4.92 -7.52
N ALA A 20 0.65 4.93 -6.19
CA ALA A 20 -0.10 5.80 -5.28
C ALA A 20 0.11 7.27 -5.61
N HIS A 21 1.38 7.67 -5.78
CA HIS A 21 1.73 9.04 -6.15
C HIS A 21 1.11 9.46 -7.50
N ALA A 22 1.25 8.61 -8.52
CA ALA A 22 0.67 8.88 -9.84
C ALA A 22 -0.86 8.96 -9.81
N LEU A 23 -1.51 8.09 -9.03
CA LEU A 23 -2.96 8.06 -8.86
C LEU A 23 -3.47 9.35 -8.21
N VAL A 24 -2.84 9.77 -7.12
CA VAL A 24 -3.25 10.97 -6.36
C VAL A 24 -2.98 12.26 -7.15
N ALA A 25 -1.88 12.32 -7.91
CA ALA A 25 -1.56 13.47 -8.76
C ALA A 25 -2.68 13.82 -9.75
N SER A 26 -3.46 12.84 -10.20
CA SER A 26 -4.60 13.02 -11.11
C SER A 26 -5.96 13.21 -10.40
N ARG A 27 -6.01 13.17 -9.07
CA ARG A 27 -7.25 13.13 -8.26
C ARG A 27 -7.24 14.20 -7.16
N PRO A 28 -7.62 15.46 -7.45
CA PRO A 28 -7.63 16.54 -6.45
C PRO A 28 -8.37 16.16 -5.17
N GLY A 29 -7.74 16.44 -4.01
CA GLY A 29 -8.30 16.14 -2.69
C GLY A 29 -8.12 14.69 -2.21
N TRP A 30 -7.50 13.81 -2.98
CA TRP A 30 -7.07 12.50 -2.51
C TRP A 30 -5.76 12.62 -1.72
N LEU A 31 -5.60 11.77 -0.71
CA LEU A 31 -4.41 11.74 0.13
C LEU A 31 -3.54 10.51 -0.22
N ASP A 32 -2.28 10.73 -0.60
CA ASP A 32 -1.25 9.70 -0.65
C ASP A 32 -0.66 9.54 0.75
N LEU A 33 -1.00 8.44 1.42
CA LEU A 33 -0.56 8.19 2.79
C LEU A 33 0.44 7.03 2.84
N ASP A 34 1.69 7.32 2.49
CA ASP A 34 2.80 6.38 2.69
C ASP A 34 3.26 6.42 4.16
N ILE A 35 2.95 5.35 4.91
CA ILE A 35 3.29 5.25 6.35
C ILE A 35 4.80 5.29 6.57
N ASP A 36 5.58 4.79 5.63
CA ASP A 36 7.04 4.82 5.77
C ASP A 36 7.58 6.26 5.74
N LEU A 37 6.94 7.18 5.00
CA LEU A 37 7.28 8.60 5.06
C LEU A 37 6.97 9.22 6.43
N LEU A 38 5.92 8.79 7.12
CA LEU A 38 5.62 9.28 8.47
C LEU A 38 6.73 8.94 9.47
N ARG A 39 7.48 7.85 9.25
CA ARG A 39 8.61 7.49 10.12
C ARG A 39 9.64 8.60 10.18
N SER A 40 9.92 9.26 9.05
CA SER A 40 10.91 10.35 8.99
C SER A 40 10.53 11.58 9.82
N LEU A 41 9.28 11.69 10.27
CA LEU A 41 8.79 12.76 11.15
C LEU A 41 9.00 12.43 12.64
N VAL A 42 9.39 11.21 12.98
CA VAL A 42 9.62 10.76 14.36
C VAL A 42 11.10 10.89 14.72
N GLY A 43 11.44 11.61 15.78
CA GLY A 43 12.83 11.76 16.22
C GLY A 43 13.47 10.40 16.48
N GLY A 44 14.72 10.20 16.00
CA GLY A 44 15.48 8.97 16.21
C GLY A 44 15.08 7.79 15.31
N TRP A 45 14.20 7.98 14.35
CA TRP A 45 13.66 6.92 13.47
C TRP A 45 14.74 6.14 12.69
N GLU A 46 15.85 6.78 12.35
CA GLU A 46 16.97 6.13 11.63
C GLU A 46 17.66 5.05 12.45
N GLY A 47 17.69 5.21 13.78
CA GLY A 47 18.30 4.26 14.71
C GLY A 47 17.44 3.03 14.98
N ASP A 48 16.10 3.14 14.87
CA ASP A 48 15.18 2.03 15.07
C ASP A 48 13.98 2.13 14.12
N PHE A 49 14.22 1.81 12.86
CA PHE A 49 13.20 1.84 11.81
C PHE A 49 12.02 0.92 12.12
N VAL A 50 12.26 -0.25 12.73
CA VAL A 50 11.20 -1.23 13.02
C VAL A 50 10.30 -0.73 14.16
N ALA A 51 10.89 -0.27 15.28
CA ALA A 51 10.11 0.20 16.43
C ALA A 51 9.27 1.44 16.11
N THR A 52 9.75 2.34 15.25
CA THR A 52 8.93 3.48 14.80
C THR A 52 7.63 3.08 14.11
N GLY A 53 7.51 1.84 13.63
CA GLY A 53 6.26 1.31 13.10
C GLY A 53 5.10 1.36 14.10
N SER A 54 5.37 1.08 15.37
CA SER A 54 4.38 1.14 16.45
C SER A 54 3.90 2.57 16.76
N VAL A 55 4.76 3.55 16.50
CA VAL A 55 4.46 4.99 16.69
C VAL A 55 3.65 5.54 15.53
N VAL A 56 4.03 5.23 14.28
CA VAL A 56 3.42 5.86 13.09
C VAL A 56 2.11 5.22 12.66
N ARG A 57 1.86 3.94 12.97
CA ARG A 57 0.59 3.29 12.60
C ARG A 57 -0.63 3.93 13.24
N PRO A 58 -0.66 4.25 14.57
CA PRO A 58 -1.76 5.01 15.17
C PRO A 58 -1.95 6.39 14.53
N LEU A 59 -0.86 7.09 14.17
CA LEU A 59 -0.93 8.38 13.48
C LEU A 59 -1.55 8.22 12.09
N ALA A 60 -1.14 7.21 11.33
CA ALA A 60 -1.71 6.91 10.03
C ALA A 60 -3.22 6.61 10.12
N LEU A 61 -3.65 5.81 11.09
CA LEU A 61 -5.08 5.53 11.32
C LEU A 61 -5.87 6.80 11.65
N ALA A 62 -5.33 7.69 12.48
CA ALA A 62 -5.97 8.98 12.79
C ALA A 62 -6.08 9.87 11.55
N MET A 63 -5.05 9.92 10.70
CA MET A 63 -5.07 10.65 9.43
C MET A 63 -6.09 10.07 8.46
N ILE A 64 -6.18 8.73 8.35
CA ILE A 64 -7.19 8.05 7.52
C ILE A 64 -8.58 8.45 7.99
N SER A 65 -8.90 8.29 9.28
CA SER A 65 -10.22 8.62 9.81
C SER A 65 -10.57 10.09 9.53
N ALA A 66 -9.69 11.03 9.87
CA ALA A 66 -9.94 12.45 9.66
C ALA A 66 -10.18 12.82 8.18
N HIS A 67 -9.46 12.18 7.25
CA HIS A 67 -9.61 12.47 5.82
C HIS A 67 -10.87 11.83 5.23
N LEU A 68 -11.19 10.61 5.65
CA LEU A 68 -12.41 9.90 5.23
C LEU A 68 -13.67 10.57 5.81
N ASP A 69 -13.67 11.00 7.08
CA ASP A 69 -14.77 11.75 7.72
C ASP A 69 -15.07 13.07 6.99
N ALA A 70 -14.03 13.69 6.39
CA ALA A 70 -14.19 14.86 5.53
C ALA A 70 -14.73 14.51 4.12
N GLY A 71 -15.15 13.27 3.87
CA GLY A 71 -15.69 12.81 2.58
C GLY A 71 -14.64 12.62 1.48
N ARG A 72 -13.35 12.48 1.84
CA ARG A 72 -12.23 12.41 0.90
C ARG A 72 -11.60 11.02 0.87
N THR A 73 -11.00 10.65 -0.26
CA THR A 73 -10.36 9.34 -0.46
C THR A 73 -8.90 9.35 0.01
N VAL A 74 -8.49 8.25 0.65
CA VAL A 74 -7.10 7.96 1.01
C VAL A 74 -6.56 6.83 0.14
N VAL A 75 -5.35 6.98 -0.38
CA VAL A 75 -4.56 5.91 -1.01
C VAL A 75 -3.46 5.51 -0.04
N LEU A 76 -3.41 4.23 0.31
CA LEU A 76 -2.50 3.66 1.29
C LEU A 76 -1.54 2.67 0.61
N PRO A 77 -0.33 3.07 0.20
CA PRO A 77 0.66 2.17 -0.40
C PRO A 77 1.47 1.41 0.67
N GLN A 78 0.85 0.49 1.37
CA GLN A 78 1.46 -0.19 2.52
C GLN A 78 1.51 -1.71 2.37
N LEU A 79 2.64 -2.33 2.73
CA LEU A 79 2.72 -3.76 2.95
C LEU A 79 2.01 -4.12 4.27
N LEU A 80 0.89 -4.83 4.17
CA LEU A 80 0.16 -5.39 5.31
C LEU A 80 -0.01 -6.90 5.08
N ALA A 81 0.92 -7.68 5.60
CA ALA A 81 0.89 -9.14 5.50
C ALA A 81 0.23 -9.81 6.73
N ASP A 82 0.07 -9.06 7.82
CA ASP A 82 -0.64 -9.51 9.01
C ASP A 82 -2.14 -9.20 8.85
N PRO A 83 -3.03 -10.21 8.85
CA PRO A 83 -4.47 -10.01 8.76
C PRO A 83 -5.04 -9.13 9.89
N VAL A 84 -4.49 -9.23 11.10
CA VAL A 84 -4.96 -8.44 12.25
C VAL A 84 -4.66 -6.95 12.04
N GLU A 85 -3.48 -6.63 11.54
CA GLU A 85 -3.15 -5.24 11.20
C GLU A 85 -4.01 -4.74 10.05
N LEU A 86 -4.24 -5.54 9.01
CA LEU A 86 -5.13 -5.16 7.92
C LEU A 86 -6.53 -4.80 8.42
N GLU A 87 -7.12 -5.63 9.28
CA GLU A 87 -8.47 -5.40 9.80
C GLU A 87 -8.60 -4.07 10.56
N ARG A 88 -7.53 -3.58 11.18
CA ARG A 88 -7.53 -2.24 11.82
C ARG A 88 -7.73 -1.12 10.81
N PHE A 89 -7.14 -1.24 9.62
CA PHE A 89 -7.31 -0.26 8.55
C PHE A 89 -8.68 -0.38 7.89
N VAL A 90 -9.17 -1.60 7.66
CA VAL A 90 -10.52 -1.86 7.14
C VAL A 90 -11.56 -1.31 8.11
N ALA A 91 -11.43 -1.57 9.41
CA ALA A 91 -12.32 -1.07 10.45
C ALA A 91 -12.34 0.46 10.51
N SER A 92 -11.18 1.12 10.31
CA SER A 92 -11.10 2.58 10.23
C SER A 92 -11.93 3.15 9.08
N ALA A 93 -11.88 2.51 7.89
CA ALA A 93 -12.72 2.92 6.76
C ALA A 93 -14.22 2.70 7.05
N THR A 94 -14.57 1.55 7.61
CA THR A 94 -15.95 1.21 7.98
C THR A 94 -16.52 2.19 9.02
N ALA A 95 -15.73 2.54 10.04
CA ALA A 95 -16.13 3.49 11.08
C ALA A 95 -16.41 4.89 10.52
N ALA A 96 -15.68 5.31 9.49
CA ALA A 96 -15.92 6.57 8.78
C ALA A 96 -17.05 6.48 7.72
N GLY A 97 -17.76 5.35 7.62
CA GLY A 97 -18.77 5.14 6.58
C GLY A 97 -18.20 5.12 5.15
N ALA A 98 -16.89 4.90 5.01
CA ALA A 98 -16.19 4.85 3.75
C ALA A 98 -16.05 3.41 3.21
N ALA A 99 -15.96 3.25 1.90
CA ALA A 99 -15.68 1.94 1.30
C ALA A 99 -14.18 1.61 1.42
N TYR A 100 -13.88 0.33 1.67
CA TYR A 100 -12.54 -0.21 1.50
C TYR A 100 -12.39 -0.83 0.11
N THR A 101 -11.24 -0.63 -0.53
CA THR A 101 -10.87 -1.26 -1.80
C THR A 101 -9.44 -1.76 -1.67
N GLY A 102 -9.26 -3.06 -1.53
CA GLY A 102 -7.95 -3.69 -1.46
C GLY A 102 -7.45 -4.09 -2.85
N LEU A 103 -6.23 -3.69 -3.20
CA LEU A 103 -5.56 -4.06 -4.44
C LEU A 103 -4.21 -4.67 -4.10
N LEU A 104 -4.04 -5.97 -4.38
CA LEU A 104 -2.77 -6.66 -4.26
C LEU A 104 -2.02 -6.56 -5.58
N LEU A 105 -0.96 -5.75 -5.62
CA LEU A 105 -0.06 -5.67 -6.76
C LEU A 105 0.88 -6.87 -6.73
N ASP A 106 0.94 -7.61 -7.82
CA ASP A 106 1.74 -8.82 -7.91
C ASP A 106 2.66 -8.83 -9.13
N LEU A 107 3.83 -9.44 -8.94
CA LEU A 107 4.86 -9.63 -9.95
C LEU A 107 5.35 -11.08 -9.94
N PRO A 108 5.77 -11.63 -11.08
CA PRO A 108 6.57 -12.86 -11.08
C PRO A 108 7.81 -12.72 -10.20
N ASP A 109 8.12 -13.75 -9.42
CA ASP A 109 9.21 -13.72 -8.43
C ASP A 109 10.56 -13.24 -8.99
N PRO A 110 11.03 -13.67 -10.18
CA PRO A 110 12.28 -13.17 -10.73
C PRO A 110 12.26 -11.66 -11.01
N THR A 111 11.13 -11.15 -11.50
CA THR A 111 10.93 -9.73 -11.78
C THR A 111 10.90 -8.91 -10.50
N LEU A 112 10.21 -9.42 -9.47
CA LEU A 112 10.14 -8.77 -8.15
C LEU A 112 11.53 -8.67 -7.51
N ALA A 113 12.30 -9.75 -7.51
CA ALA A 113 13.65 -9.77 -6.96
C ALA A 113 14.58 -8.80 -7.71
N ALA A 114 14.50 -8.73 -9.04
CA ALA A 114 15.26 -7.78 -9.83
C ALA A 114 14.88 -6.33 -9.47
N ARG A 115 13.59 -5.98 -9.49
CA ARG A 115 13.12 -4.62 -9.13
C ARG A 115 13.49 -4.21 -7.71
N TRP A 116 13.48 -5.14 -6.75
CA TRP A 116 13.89 -4.84 -5.39
C TRP A 116 15.38 -4.49 -5.30
N ARG A 117 16.25 -5.24 -5.99
CA ARG A 117 17.71 -4.97 -6.02
C ARG A 117 18.04 -3.65 -6.72
N GLU A 118 17.32 -3.31 -7.79
CA GLU A 118 17.51 -2.10 -8.60
C GLU A 118 16.79 -0.87 -8.01
N ARG A 119 16.04 -1.05 -6.92
CA ARG A 119 15.27 0.01 -6.28
C ARG A 119 16.16 1.20 -5.92
N ASP A 120 15.71 2.39 -6.31
CA ASP A 120 16.36 3.64 -5.87
C ASP A 120 16.32 3.75 -4.34
N THR A 121 17.50 3.85 -3.74
CA THR A 121 17.71 4.00 -2.30
C THR A 121 18.28 5.36 -1.93
N SER A 122 18.23 6.34 -2.81
CA SER A 122 18.71 7.71 -2.55
C SER A 122 17.92 8.40 -1.43
N GLY A 123 16.63 8.03 -1.26
CA GLY A 123 15.81 8.53 -0.17
C GLY A 123 16.15 7.87 1.18
N PRO A 124 16.21 8.65 2.28
CA PRO A 124 16.61 8.12 3.59
C PRO A 124 15.70 7.00 4.11
N VAL A 125 14.39 7.14 3.91
CA VAL A 125 13.39 6.13 4.33
C VAL A 125 13.56 4.83 3.56
N THR A 126 13.70 4.91 2.23
CA THR A 126 13.91 3.73 1.39
C THR A 126 15.24 3.05 1.71
N SER A 127 16.30 3.85 1.95
CA SER A 127 17.61 3.35 2.38
C SER A 127 17.52 2.58 3.71
N ALA A 128 16.82 3.12 4.71
CA ALA A 128 16.64 2.47 6.00
C ALA A 128 15.84 1.17 5.87
N SER A 129 14.73 1.18 5.14
CA SER A 129 13.93 -0.02 4.85
C SER A 129 14.77 -1.10 4.17
N ASN A 130 15.54 -0.74 3.14
CA ASN A 130 16.38 -1.70 2.42
C ASN A 130 17.49 -2.29 3.29
N ARG A 131 18.08 -1.51 4.19
CA ARG A 131 19.08 -2.05 5.14
C ARG A 131 18.49 -3.11 6.05
N VAL A 132 17.28 -2.90 6.58
CA VAL A 132 16.59 -3.89 7.41
C VAL A 132 16.32 -5.15 6.59
N ILE A 133 15.71 -5.03 5.42
CA ILE A 133 15.39 -6.18 4.56
C ILE A 133 16.65 -6.94 4.14
N ALA A 134 17.73 -6.24 3.78
CA ALA A 134 19.00 -6.87 3.42
C ALA A 134 19.64 -7.61 4.60
N GLY A 135 19.54 -7.06 5.82
CA GLY A 135 20.00 -7.70 7.05
C GLY A 135 19.21 -8.97 7.40
N ASP A 136 17.93 -9.00 7.08
CA ASP A 136 17.02 -10.12 7.36
C ASP A 136 17.05 -11.23 6.28
N GLY A 137 17.80 -11.05 5.19
CA GLY A 137 17.96 -12.06 4.14
C GLY A 137 17.60 -11.61 2.71
N GLY A 138 17.35 -10.32 2.51
CA GLY A 138 17.22 -9.70 1.18
C GLY A 138 16.10 -10.30 0.32
N ASP A 139 16.47 -10.85 -0.84
CA ASP A 139 15.53 -11.42 -1.81
C ASP A 139 14.60 -12.47 -1.17
N ALA A 140 15.13 -13.35 -0.31
CA ALA A 140 14.35 -14.40 0.31
C ALA A 140 13.22 -13.84 1.18
N VAL A 141 13.48 -12.75 1.89
CA VAL A 141 12.46 -12.05 2.71
C VAL A 141 11.41 -11.40 1.83
N VAL A 142 11.81 -10.73 0.75
CA VAL A 142 10.90 -10.07 -0.20
C VAL A 142 9.98 -11.08 -0.88
N LEU A 143 10.53 -12.21 -1.35
CA LEU A 143 9.77 -13.28 -1.98
C LEU A 143 8.86 -14.00 -0.98
N GLY A 144 9.34 -14.20 0.27
CA GLY A 144 8.52 -14.75 1.35
C GLY A 144 7.31 -13.88 1.69
N TRP A 145 7.46 -12.55 1.67
CA TRP A 145 6.32 -11.63 1.82
C TRP A 145 5.36 -11.69 0.64
N ALA A 146 5.87 -11.76 -0.59
CA ALA A 146 5.02 -11.89 -1.78
C ALA A 146 4.17 -13.16 -1.71
N GLN A 147 4.78 -14.30 -1.38
CA GLN A 147 4.07 -15.57 -1.21
C GLN A 147 3.02 -15.48 -0.11
N ARG A 148 3.37 -14.96 1.07
CA ARG A 148 2.43 -14.80 2.19
C ARG A 148 1.25 -13.91 1.81
N LEU A 149 1.48 -12.82 1.08
CA LEU A 149 0.42 -11.95 0.59
C LEU A 149 -0.53 -12.69 -0.35
N ARG A 150 0.00 -13.43 -1.34
CA ARG A 150 -0.82 -14.26 -2.25
C ARG A 150 -1.70 -15.23 -1.47
N GLU A 151 -1.14 -15.95 -0.49
CA GLU A 151 -1.87 -16.90 0.36
C GLU A 151 -2.92 -16.20 1.23
N THR A 152 -2.56 -15.12 1.91
CA THR A 152 -3.46 -14.37 2.82
C THR A 152 -4.64 -13.76 2.08
N TYR A 153 -4.40 -13.26 0.86
CA TYR A 153 -5.42 -12.51 0.11
C TYR A 153 -6.20 -13.34 -0.91
N ALA A 154 -5.79 -14.59 -1.18
CA ALA A 154 -6.44 -15.46 -2.17
C ALA A 154 -7.94 -15.69 -1.93
N ALA A 155 -8.40 -15.67 -0.67
CA ALA A 155 -9.79 -15.91 -0.29
C ALA A 155 -10.56 -14.63 0.12
N ARG A 156 -9.96 -13.46 -0.03
CA ARG A 156 -10.60 -12.19 0.39
C ARG A 156 -11.42 -11.57 -0.75
N PRO A 157 -12.75 -11.49 -0.61
CA PRO A 157 -13.61 -10.95 -1.68
C PRO A 157 -13.49 -9.42 -1.84
N ASP A 158 -12.94 -8.72 -0.84
CA ASP A 158 -12.70 -7.28 -0.81
C ASP A 158 -11.32 -6.88 -1.35
N VAL A 159 -10.56 -7.84 -1.90
CA VAL A 159 -9.23 -7.62 -2.47
C VAL A 159 -9.15 -8.19 -3.88
N THR A 160 -8.74 -7.34 -4.82
CA THR A 160 -8.43 -7.76 -6.21
C THR A 160 -6.93 -7.87 -6.40
N THR A 161 -6.44 -8.98 -6.93
CA THR A 161 -5.04 -9.12 -7.32
C THR A 161 -4.82 -8.59 -8.73
N ILE A 162 -3.86 -7.68 -8.88
CA ILE A 162 -3.48 -7.07 -10.16
C ILE A 162 -2.07 -7.51 -10.52
N GLY A 163 -1.94 -8.34 -11.54
CA GLY A 163 -0.64 -8.70 -12.12
C GLY A 163 -0.08 -7.55 -12.95
N ILE A 164 1.06 -7.00 -12.52
CA ILE A 164 1.69 -5.85 -13.20
C ILE A 164 3.02 -6.21 -13.87
N GLY A 165 3.26 -7.50 -14.11
CA GLY A 165 4.46 -8.00 -14.79
C GLY A 165 4.50 -7.54 -16.25
N GLY A 166 5.63 -6.96 -16.67
CA GLY A 166 5.82 -6.47 -18.03
C GLY A 166 5.14 -5.14 -18.36
N LEU A 167 4.37 -4.57 -17.42
CA LEU A 167 3.70 -3.29 -17.63
C LEU A 167 4.59 -2.12 -17.22
N ASP A 168 4.44 -1.01 -17.93
CA ASP A 168 4.96 0.27 -17.48
C ASP A 168 4.05 0.90 -16.39
N VAL A 169 4.47 2.04 -15.84
CA VAL A 169 3.71 2.72 -14.77
C VAL A 169 2.34 3.20 -15.25
N HIS A 170 2.23 3.63 -16.51
CA HIS A 170 0.98 4.14 -17.07
C HIS A 170 -0.04 3.02 -17.29
N GLU A 171 0.42 1.90 -17.84
CA GLU A 171 -0.41 0.70 -18.03
C GLU A 171 -0.89 0.12 -16.70
N ALA A 172 0.02 -0.02 -15.72
CA ALA A 172 -0.32 -0.50 -14.38
C ALA A 172 -1.31 0.45 -13.67
N LEU A 173 -1.12 1.77 -13.81
CA LEU A 173 -2.05 2.77 -13.28
C LEU A 173 -3.44 2.65 -13.92
N GLY A 174 -3.51 2.37 -15.22
CA GLY A 174 -4.76 2.13 -15.92
C GLY A 174 -5.58 0.98 -15.32
N LEU A 175 -4.91 -0.14 -14.98
CA LEU A 175 -5.56 -1.27 -14.31
C LEU A 175 -6.05 -0.89 -12.89
N VAL A 176 -5.22 -0.20 -12.11
CA VAL A 176 -5.59 0.28 -10.76
C VAL A 176 -6.82 1.19 -10.82
N VAL A 177 -6.85 2.13 -11.76
CA VAL A 177 -7.99 3.05 -11.97
C VAL A 177 -9.25 2.29 -12.37
N ALA A 178 -9.14 1.32 -13.28
CA ALA A 178 -10.26 0.51 -13.73
C ALA A 178 -10.92 -0.24 -12.56
N GLU A 179 -10.14 -0.84 -11.66
CA GLU A 179 -10.66 -1.51 -10.47
C GLU A 179 -11.33 -0.54 -9.49
N ILE A 180 -10.72 0.61 -9.23
CA ILE A 180 -11.28 1.62 -8.34
C ILE A 180 -12.60 2.18 -8.90
N ASP A 181 -12.66 2.45 -10.19
CA ASP A 181 -13.84 3.05 -10.84
C ASP A 181 -14.90 2.00 -11.22
N GLY A 182 -14.50 0.76 -11.57
CA GLY A 182 -15.37 -0.38 -11.85
C GLY A 182 -16.17 -0.83 -10.63
N GLY A 183 -15.56 -0.87 -9.44
CA GLY A 183 -16.25 -1.12 -8.18
C GLY A 183 -17.34 -0.08 -7.83
N ARG A 184 -17.34 1.09 -8.47
CA ARG A 184 -18.41 2.09 -8.36
C ARG A 184 -19.70 1.68 -9.10
N SER A 185 -19.59 0.88 -10.16
CA SER A 185 -20.75 0.46 -10.95
C SER A 185 -21.57 -0.61 -10.22
N ALA A 186 -20.92 -1.52 -9.51
CA ALA A 186 -21.57 -2.58 -8.75
C ALA A 186 -22.34 -2.05 -7.52
N ALA A 187 -21.84 -1.00 -6.87
CA ALA A 187 -22.45 -0.41 -5.67
C ALA A 187 -23.67 0.51 -5.95
N ARG A 188 -23.93 0.87 -7.22
CA ARG A 188 -25.10 1.69 -7.63
C ARG A 188 -26.29 0.88 -8.13
N GLY A 189 -26.17 -0.45 -8.21
CA GLY A 189 -27.18 -1.37 -8.75
C GLY A 189 -27.89 -2.23 -7.72
N SER A 190 -27.69 -1.96 -6.42
CA SER A 190 -28.35 -2.72 -5.32
C SER A 190 -29.28 -1.85 -4.48
#